data_bd154bc689158284883d556a18591ce9
#
_entry.id   bd154bc689158284883d556a18591ce9
#
_cell.length_a   1.000
_cell.length_b   1.000
_cell.length_c   1.000
_cell.angle_alpha   90.00
_cell.angle_beta   90.00
_cell.angle_gamma   90.00
#
_symmetry.space_group_name_H-M   'P 1'
#
loop_
_entity.id
_entity.type
_entity.pdbx_description
1 polymer ?
#
loop_
_entity_poly.entity_id
_entity_poly.type
_entity_poly.pdbx_seq_one_letter_code
_entity_poly.pdbx_strand_id
1 'polypeptide(L)'
;MDKVILSEKLQTFSDHWQPRTVAEFNGHDVMVVKVKGEFRWHSHADTDDFFLVLKGRLKIGMRGRTVEVGPGELFVVPKGVEHCPRAEEEVHLLLIEPRTVI
;
A
#
# COMPACT_ATOMS: atom_id res chain seq x y z
N MET A 1 17.35 -1.98 18.71
CA MET A 1 16.39 -2.33 17.66
C MET A 1 15.19 -2.98 18.26
N ASP A 2 14.05 -2.39 18.03
CA ASP A 2 12.79 -2.81 18.61
C ASP A 2 11.87 -3.38 17.55
N LYS A 3 10.99 -4.30 17.96
CA LYS A 3 9.94 -4.77 17.07
C LYS A 3 8.94 -3.63 16.80
N VAL A 4 8.33 -3.65 15.64
CA VAL A 4 7.27 -2.72 15.28
C VAL A 4 5.93 -3.42 15.46
N ILE A 5 5.02 -2.79 16.21
CA ILE A 5 3.67 -3.27 16.39
C ILE A 5 2.77 -2.44 15.47
N LEU A 6 2.33 -3.03 14.38
CA LEU A 6 1.62 -2.31 13.32
C LEU A 6 0.33 -1.67 13.81
N SER A 7 -0.42 -2.34 14.69
CA SER A 7 -1.65 -1.79 15.25
C SER A 7 -1.41 -0.51 16.04
N GLU A 8 -0.29 -0.40 16.74
CA GLU A 8 0.06 0.81 17.47
C GLU A 8 0.43 1.94 16.50
N LYS A 9 1.16 1.64 15.45
CA LYS A 9 1.51 2.64 14.42
C LYS A 9 0.27 3.17 13.73
N LEU A 10 -0.67 2.30 13.41
CA LEU A 10 -1.93 2.69 12.75
C LEU A 10 -2.82 3.58 13.64
N GLN A 11 -2.66 3.52 14.96
CA GLN A 11 -3.40 4.38 15.87
C GLN A 11 -2.89 5.83 15.93
N THR A 12 -1.75 6.11 15.34
CA THR A 12 -1.10 7.42 15.44
C THR A 12 -1.57 8.42 14.39
N PHE A 13 -2.37 8.01 13.42
CA PHE A 13 -2.83 8.89 12.35
C PHE A 13 -4.21 8.47 11.84
N SER A 14 -4.89 9.40 11.17
CA SER A 14 -6.23 9.15 10.60
C SER A 14 -6.38 9.62 9.16
N ASP A 15 -5.42 10.35 8.62
CA ASP A 15 -5.46 10.81 7.24
C ASP A 15 -5.31 9.65 6.25
N HIS A 16 -5.79 9.85 5.04
CA HIS A 16 -5.77 8.83 3.99
C HIS A 16 -4.73 9.14 2.94
N TRP A 17 -4.20 8.08 2.32
CA TRP A 17 -3.25 8.15 1.20
C TRP A 17 -1.92 8.81 1.56
N GLN A 18 -1.56 8.81 2.85
CA GLN A 18 -0.32 9.40 3.37
C GLN A 18 0.49 8.30 4.09
N PRO A 19 1.36 7.58 3.40
CA PRO A 19 2.13 6.49 4.01
C PRO A 19 3.07 6.98 5.12
N ARG A 20 3.24 6.15 6.14
CA ARG A 20 4.19 6.36 7.24
C ARG A 20 5.23 5.25 7.21
N THR A 21 6.50 5.62 7.14
CA THR A 21 7.59 4.65 7.27
C THR A 21 7.67 4.16 8.72
N VAL A 22 7.60 2.86 8.92
CA VAL A 22 7.67 2.24 10.25
C VAL A 22 8.91 1.39 10.43
N ALA A 23 9.57 1.02 9.37
CA ALA A 23 10.80 0.23 9.39
C ALA A 23 11.53 0.38 8.07
N GLU A 24 12.74 -0.14 8.03
CA GLU A 24 13.58 -0.16 6.84
C GLU A 24 14.09 -1.59 6.63
N PHE A 25 14.08 -2.04 5.39
CA PHE A 25 14.53 -3.37 5.04
C PHE A 25 15.31 -3.34 3.73
N ASN A 26 16.62 -3.60 3.82
CA ASN A 26 17.51 -3.64 2.65
C ASN A 26 17.38 -2.41 1.73
N GLY A 27 17.38 -1.20 2.32
CA GLY A 27 17.25 0.03 1.56
C GLY A 27 15.84 0.34 1.09
N HIS A 28 14.85 -0.45 1.51
CA HIS A 28 13.43 -0.21 1.21
C HIS A 28 12.74 0.33 2.45
N ASP A 29 11.77 1.20 2.23
CA ASP A 29 10.89 1.67 3.29
C ASP A 29 9.73 0.71 3.45
N VAL A 30 9.51 0.26 4.69
CA VAL A 30 8.32 -0.49 5.07
C VAL A 30 7.35 0.51 5.67
N MET A 31 6.16 0.63 5.07
CA MET A 31 5.22 1.68 5.41
C MET A 31 3.85 1.12 5.72
N VAL A 32 3.10 1.85 6.54
CA VAL A 32 1.67 1.62 6.71
C VAL A 32 0.91 2.83 6.20
N VAL A 33 -0.29 2.58 5.67
CA VAL A 33 -1.15 3.64 5.13
C VAL A 33 -2.60 3.25 5.33
N LYS A 34 -3.42 4.26 5.57
CA LYS A 34 -4.88 4.11 5.54
C LYS A 34 -5.38 4.68 4.23
N VAL A 35 -6.30 3.98 3.58
CA VAL A 35 -6.85 4.42 2.31
C VAL A 35 -8.37 4.31 2.34
N LYS A 36 -9.03 5.25 1.67
CA LYS A 36 -10.47 5.25 1.45
C LYS A 36 -10.78 6.07 0.21
N GLY A 37 -11.74 5.61 -0.57
CA GLY A 37 -12.07 6.23 -1.84
C GLY A 37 -11.19 5.73 -2.98
N GLU A 38 -11.24 6.42 -4.09
CA GLU A 38 -10.49 6.10 -5.29
C GLU A 38 -9.24 6.96 -5.36
N PHE A 39 -8.11 6.34 -5.67
CA PHE A 39 -6.86 7.08 -5.86
C PHE A 39 -6.85 7.71 -7.28
N ARG A 40 -5.96 7.24 -8.14
CA ARG A 40 -5.89 7.66 -9.55
C ARG A 40 -5.22 6.57 -10.36
N TRP A 41 -5.45 6.60 -11.66
CA TRP A 41 -4.74 5.73 -12.58
C TRP A 41 -3.30 6.20 -12.68
N HIS A 42 -2.37 5.29 -12.43
CA HIS A 42 -0.94 5.59 -12.49
C HIS A 42 -0.14 4.31 -12.72
N SER A 43 1.13 4.48 -13.03
CA SER A 43 2.09 3.39 -13.12
C SER A 43 3.43 3.87 -12.61
N HIS A 44 4.27 2.92 -12.20
CA HIS A 44 5.64 3.20 -11.79
C HIS A 44 6.59 2.59 -12.81
N ALA A 45 7.50 3.41 -13.37
CA ALA A 45 8.39 2.95 -14.43
C ALA A 45 9.48 2.01 -13.93
N ASP A 46 9.95 2.22 -12.69
CA ASP A 46 11.18 1.61 -12.20
C ASP A 46 10.99 0.64 -11.05
N THR A 47 9.78 0.49 -10.53
CA THR A 47 9.54 -0.38 -9.37
C THR A 47 8.17 -1.03 -9.45
N ASP A 48 8.08 -2.22 -8.88
CA ASP A 48 6.79 -2.87 -8.62
C ASP A 48 6.07 -2.15 -7.49
N ASP A 49 4.75 -2.31 -7.43
CA ASP A 49 3.93 -1.73 -6.37
C ASP A 49 3.37 -2.85 -5.50
N PHE A 50 3.75 -2.84 -4.23
CA PHE A 50 3.45 -3.92 -3.28
C PHE A 50 2.29 -3.51 -2.38
N PHE A 51 1.25 -4.36 -2.31
CA PHE A 51 0.09 -4.14 -1.46
C PHE A 51 -0.15 -5.38 -0.58
N LEU A 52 -0.07 -5.22 0.72
CA LEU A 52 -0.52 -6.23 1.68
C LEU A 52 -1.66 -5.63 2.49
N VAL A 53 -2.84 -6.22 2.42
CA VAL A 53 -4.00 -5.74 3.17
C VAL A 53 -3.94 -6.27 4.61
N LEU A 54 -4.00 -5.36 5.56
CA LEU A 54 -4.06 -5.66 6.99
C LEU A 54 -5.51 -5.67 7.49
N LYS A 55 -6.34 -4.77 6.95
CA LYS A 55 -7.75 -4.64 7.34
C LYS A 55 -8.54 -4.10 6.16
N GLY A 56 -9.74 -4.61 5.99
CA GLY A 56 -10.66 -4.16 4.95
C GLY A 56 -10.44 -4.90 3.63
N ARG A 57 -11.03 -4.35 2.55
CA ARG A 57 -10.91 -4.91 1.21
C ARG A 57 -10.53 -3.84 0.21
N LEU A 58 -9.42 -4.07 -0.46
CA LEU A 58 -8.90 -3.18 -1.48
C LEU A 58 -9.25 -3.73 -2.85
N LYS A 59 -9.69 -2.86 -3.75
CA LYS A 59 -9.84 -3.19 -5.17
C LYS A 59 -8.74 -2.49 -5.93
N ILE A 60 -8.02 -3.25 -6.74
CA ILE A 60 -6.97 -2.70 -7.61
C ILE A 60 -7.45 -2.86 -9.03
N GLY A 61 -7.89 -1.75 -9.63
CA GLY A 61 -8.31 -1.73 -11.03
C GLY A 61 -7.09 -1.74 -11.94
N MET A 62 -7.14 -2.58 -12.96
CA MET A 62 -6.18 -2.60 -14.06
C MET A 62 -6.95 -2.60 -15.36
N ARG A 63 -6.28 -2.30 -16.47
CA ARG A 63 -6.96 -2.35 -17.77
C ARG A 63 -7.36 -3.80 -18.02
N GLY A 64 -8.66 -4.03 -18.17
CA GLY A 64 -9.22 -5.35 -18.45
C GLY A 64 -9.53 -6.23 -17.24
N ARG A 65 -9.17 -5.82 -16.00
CA ARG A 65 -9.52 -6.61 -14.81
C ARG A 65 -9.43 -5.78 -13.55
N THR A 66 -10.11 -6.25 -12.51
CA THR A 66 -9.98 -5.71 -11.15
C THR A 66 -9.62 -6.86 -10.23
N VAL A 67 -8.63 -6.64 -9.37
CA VAL A 67 -8.22 -7.61 -8.34
C VAL A 67 -8.73 -7.12 -7.00
N GLU A 68 -9.39 -8.00 -6.26
CA GLU A 68 -9.82 -7.71 -4.90
C GLU A 68 -8.88 -8.39 -3.93
N VAL A 69 -8.36 -7.62 -2.95
CA VAL A 69 -7.38 -8.08 -1.98
C VAL A 69 -7.95 -7.88 -0.58
N GLY A 70 -8.09 -8.96 0.17
CA GLY A 70 -8.63 -8.94 1.53
C GLY A 70 -7.55 -9.09 2.61
N PRO A 71 -7.95 -9.08 3.89
CA PRO A 71 -6.99 -9.15 4.99
C PRO A 71 -6.08 -10.37 4.91
N GLY A 72 -4.77 -10.14 5.08
CA GLY A 72 -3.76 -11.19 4.99
C GLY A 72 -3.40 -11.58 3.56
N GLU A 73 -3.99 -10.93 2.56
CA GLU A 73 -3.68 -11.17 1.16
C GLU A 73 -2.79 -10.06 0.63
N LEU A 74 -1.95 -10.39 -0.32
CA LEU A 74 -1.09 -9.40 -0.97
C LEU A 74 -1.19 -9.50 -2.48
N PHE A 75 -0.91 -8.37 -3.14
CA PHE A 75 -0.82 -8.31 -4.58
C PHE A 75 0.33 -7.39 -4.98
N VAL A 76 1.11 -7.81 -5.95
CA VAL A 76 2.19 -6.99 -6.49
C VAL A 76 1.81 -6.59 -7.91
N VAL A 77 1.70 -5.28 -8.14
CA VAL A 77 1.52 -4.73 -9.48
C VAL A 77 2.90 -4.57 -10.10
N PRO A 78 3.19 -5.26 -11.21
CA PRO A 78 4.49 -5.12 -11.86
C PRO A 78 4.74 -3.68 -12.34
N LYS A 79 6.01 -3.29 -12.32
CA LYS A 79 6.39 -1.97 -12.88
C LYS A 79 5.85 -1.80 -14.29
N GLY A 80 5.45 -0.59 -14.62
CA GLY A 80 4.91 -0.25 -15.93
C GLY A 80 3.43 -0.56 -16.13
N VAL A 81 2.80 -1.31 -15.22
CA VAL A 81 1.38 -1.66 -15.36
C VAL A 81 0.51 -0.57 -14.74
N GLU A 82 -0.39 -0.01 -15.55
CA GLU A 82 -1.35 0.97 -15.07
C GLU A 82 -2.35 0.34 -14.10
N HIS A 83 -2.59 1.04 -12.99
CA HIS A 83 -3.53 0.56 -11.99
C HIS A 83 -4.12 1.73 -11.19
N CYS A 84 -5.28 1.45 -10.58
CA CYS A 84 -5.98 2.42 -9.75
C CYS A 84 -6.51 1.69 -8.51
N PRO A 85 -5.88 1.90 -7.34
CA PRO A 85 -6.41 1.34 -6.10
C PRO A 85 -7.61 2.15 -5.62
N ARG A 86 -8.60 1.44 -5.09
CA ARG A 86 -9.80 2.07 -4.51
C ARG A 86 -10.34 1.23 -3.36
N ALA A 87 -10.94 1.90 -2.40
CA ALA A 87 -11.54 1.27 -1.22
C ALA A 87 -12.86 1.94 -0.89
N GLU A 88 -13.94 1.17 -0.80
CA GLU A 88 -15.26 1.69 -0.44
C GLU A 88 -15.28 2.09 1.04
N GLU A 89 -14.72 1.22 1.90
CA GLU A 89 -14.53 1.48 3.32
C GLU A 89 -13.04 1.62 3.59
N GLU A 90 -12.69 2.15 4.75
CA GLU A 90 -11.27 2.33 5.11
C GLU A 90 -10.51 1.01 5.10
N VAL A 91 -9.37 1.01 4.44
CA VAL A 91 -8.46 -0.13 4.33
C VAL A 91 -7.12 0.25 4.94
N HIS A 92 -6.53 -0.67 5.68
CA HIS A 92 -5.18 -0.53 6.19
C HIS A 92 -4.23 -1.41 5.39
N LEU A 93 -3.15 -0.83 4.90
CA LEU A 93 -2.18 -1.50 4.04
C LEU A 93 -0.78 -1.43 4.64
N LEU A 94 0.00 -2.47 4.34
CA LEU A 94 1.45 -2.40 4.47
C LEU A 94 2.04 -2.34 3.06
N LEU A 95 2.93 -1.39 2.84
CA LEU A 95 3.62 -1.17 1.58
C LEU A 95 5.12 -1.35 1.79
N ILE A 96 5.81 -1.79 0.76
CA ILE A 96 7.27 -1.83 0.73
C ILE A 96 7.72 -1.15 -0.55
N GLU A 97 8.52 -0.10 -0.44
CA GLU A 97 8.98 0.66 -1.59
C GLU A 97 10.47 0.97 -1.48
N PRO A 98 11.18 1.03 -2.61
CA PRO A 98 12.56 1.51 -2.61
C PRO A 98 12.60 2.92 -2.04
N ARG A 99 13.61 3.19 -1.23
CA ARG A 99 13.81 4.54 -0.72
C ARG A 99 14.16 5.48 -1.87
N THR A 100 13.43 6.59 -1.97
CA THR A 100 13.77 7.63 -2.94
C THR A 100 15.01 8.36 -2.49
N VAL A 101 16.04 8.34 -3.33
CA VAL A 101 17.26 9.11 -3.11
C VAL A 101 17.16 10.38 -3.93
N ILE A 102 17.26 11.51 -3.26
CA ILE A 102 17.22 12.82 -3.89
C ILE A 102 18.64 13.35 -4.00
#